data_089840d464f3ea6b91d13c9a4c503360
#
_entry.id   089840d464f3ea6b91d13c9a4c503360
#
_cell.length_a   1.000
_cell.length_b   1.000
_cell.length_c   1.000
_cell.angle_alpha   90.00
_cell.angle_beta   90.00
_cell.angle_gamma   90.00
#
_symmetry.space_group_name_H-M   'P 1'
#
loop_
_entity.id
_entity.type
_entity.pdbx_description
1 polymer ?
#
loop_
_entity_poly.entity_id
_entity_poly.type
_entity_poly.pdbx_seq_one_letter_code
_entity_poly.pdbx_strand_id
1 'polypeptide(L)'
;MVDNFMALISQALSAAITTRIASAFGLNEAQVRKAIDAAIPALLGALISLVSKPQGAAKLYNVVMKQEPRALSNLANAIGETGQQAFIDKGIIALNSVLGQSTVLALGGALAQYSGIGEVHSKSLLGLLAPEVLGVVGREQREKGLNASGLASLLTSQKDNVVAALPSGFSKYFGTIGVLDNVTTAKKPVSPRDVSEGYPTREPPSVWPWLLGALALFIAAMGWHFLSERHGRVAETVLPKLEAPYAGFLAKLRGVKAGDVTSENSRRQR
;
A
#
# COMPACT_ATOMS: atom_id res chain seq x y z
N MET A 1 -12.00 -6.26 33.06
CA MET A 1 -12.81 -6.03 31.83
C MET A 1 -11.83 -5.72 30.72
N VAL A 2 -12.00 -6.34 29.57
CA VAL A 2 -11.18 -5.98 28.40
C VAL A 2 -11.83 -4.74 27.80
N ASP A 3 -11.14 -3.61 27.84
CA ASP A 3 -11.65 -2.36 27.29
C ASP A 3 -11.85 -2.51 25.77
N ASN A 4 -13.01 -2.09 25.29
CA ASN A 4 -13.35 -2.18 23.89
C ASN A 4 -12.68 -1.02 23.12
N PHE A 5 -11.63 -1.31 22.35
CA PHE A 5 -10.90 -0.30 21.57
C PHE A 5 -11.80 0.46 20.62
N MET A 6 -12.80 -0.19 20.04
CA MET A 6 -13.77 0.47 19.18
C MET A 6 -14.52 1.57 19.93
N ALA A 7 -14.99 1.28 21.15
CA ALA A 7 -15.70 2.27 21.98
C ALA A 7 -14.78 3.43 22.38
N LEU A 8 -13.54 3.15 22.79
CA LEU A 8 -12.56 4.18 23.16
C LEU A 8 -12.24 5.12 21.99
N ILE A 9 -12.01 4.59 20.80
CA ILE A 9 -11.69 5.38 19.62
C ILE A 9 -12.92 6.15 19.13
N SER A 10 -14.12 5.53 19.13
CA SER A 10 -15.36 6.19 18.73
C SER A 10 -15.73 7.33 19.67
N GLN A 11 -15.48 7.19 20.97
CA GLN A 11 -15.69 8.27 21.94
C GLN A 11 -14.75 9.47 21.69
N ALA A 12 -13.52 9.18 21.28
CA ALA A 12 -12.55 10.23 20.93
C ALA A 12 -12.93 10.99 19.64
N LEU A 13 -13.59 10.31 18.69
CA LEU A 13 -14.03 10.87 17.41
C LEU A 13 -15.47 11.40 17.51
N SER A 14 -15.64 12.50 18.23
CA SER A 14 -16.95 13.17 18.37
C SER A 14 -17.51 13.64 17.02
N ALA A 15 -18.84 13.88 16.97
CA ALA A 15 -19.47 14.45 15.78
C ALA A 15 -18.82 15.79 15.35
N ALA A 16 -18.38 16.61 16.32
CA ALA A 16 -17.69 17.86 16.04
C ALA A 16 -16.35 17.66 15.28
N ILE A 17 -15.59 16.60 15.59
CA ILE A 17 -14.36 16.25 14.85
C ILE A 17 -14.70 15.81 13.42
N THR A 18 -15.75 15.01 13.25
CA THR A 18 -16.22 14.58 11.92
C THR A 18 -16.58 15.79 11.03
N THR A 19 -17.35 16.74 11.57
CA THR A 19 -17.72 17.97 10.86
C THR A 19 -16.47 18.81 10.51
N ARG A 20 -15.51 18.94 11.43
CA ARG A 20 -14.24 19.65 11.15
C ARG A 20 -13.42 18.98 10.05
N ILE A 21 -13.32 17.66 10.06
CA ILE A 21 -12.64 16.88 8.98
C ILE A 21 -13.35 17.13 7.64
N ALA A 22 -14.69 17.06 7.61
CA ALA A 22 -15.49 17.28 6.42
C ALA A 22 -15.23 18.69 5.85
N SER A 23 -15.28 19.72 6.70
CA SER A 23 -15.00 21.11 6.32
C SER A 23 -13.56 21.29 5.83
N ALA A 24 -12.58 20.73 6.53
CA ALA A 24 -11.16 20.86 6.18
C ALA A 24 -10.80 20.19 4.84
N PHE A 25 -11.51 19.11 4.46
CA PHE A 25 -11.32 18.43 3.19
C PHE A 25 -12.30 18.86 2.10
N GLY A 26 -13.26 19.73 2.38
CA GLY A 26 -14.29 20.12 1.43
C GLY A 26 -15.23 18.95 1.04
N LEU A 27 -15.46 18.02 1.96
CA LEU A 27 -16.22 16.79 1.73
C LEU A 27 -17.60 16.83 2.41
N ASN A 28 -18.52 15.98 1.93
CA ASN A 28 -19.80 15.78 2.59
C ASN A 28 -19.61 15.04 3.93
N GLU A 29 -20.24 15.55 5.01
CA GLU A 29 -20.12 14.98 6.35
C GLU A 29 -20.58 13.50 6.42
N ALA A 30 -21.63 13.14 5.71
CA ALA A 30 -22.12 11.76 5.68
C ALA A 30 -21.10 10.79 5.05
N GLN A 31 -20.39 11.24 4.00
CA GLN A 31 -19.31 10.46 3.38
C GLN A 31 -18.11 10.31 4.32
N VAL A 32 -17.72 11.39 5.01
CA VAL A 32 -16.62 11.37 5.99
C VAL A 32 -16.97 10.47 7.16
N ARG A 33 -18.19 10.54 7.69
CA ARG A 33 -18.68 9.65 8.74
C ARG A 33 -18.61 8.19 8.30
N LYS A 34 -19.16 7.90 7.12
CA LYS A 34 -19.11 6.55 6.52
C LYS A 34 -17.66 6.04 6.37
N ALA A 35 -16.74 6.95 6.00
CA ALA A 35 -15.32 6.62 5.89
C ALA A 35 -14.69 6.34 7.26
N ILE A 36 -14.96 7.15 8.29
CA ILE A 36 -14.45 6.96 9.66
C ILE A 36 -14.95 5.64 10.23
N ASP A 37 -16.26 5.35 10.09
CA ASP A 37 -16.89 4.14 10.60
C ASP A 37 -16.28 2.86 9.99
N ALA A 38 -15.77 2.95 8.76
CA ALA A 38 -15.06 1.85 8.12
C ALA A 38 -13.55 1.84 8.42
N ALA A 39 -12.91 3.01 8.51
CA ALA A 39 -11.46 3.13 8.67
C ALA A 39 -10.97 2.60 10.02
N ILE A 40 -11.69 2.86 11.11
CA ILE A 40 -11.29 2.45 12.46
C ILE A 40 -11.22 0.93 12.59
N PRO A 41 -12.29 0.17 12.32
CA PRO A 41 -12.23 -1.28 12.40
C PRO A 41 -11.27 -1.88 11.37
N ALA A 42 -11.11 -1.24 10.22
CA ALA A 42 -10.15 -1.66 9.20
C ALA A 42 -8.70 -1.53 9.68
N LEU A 43 -8.34 -0.41 10.30
CA LEU A 43 -7.00 -0.20 10.89
C LEU A 43 -6.74 -1.20 12.02
N LEU A 44 -7.69 -1.38 12.93
CA LEU A 44 -7.55 -2.36 14.01
C LEU A 44 -7.44 -3.79 13.47
N GLY A 45 -8.23 -4.15 12.47
CA GLY A 45 -8.14 -5.44 11.79
C GLY A 45 -6.77 -5.68 11.15
N ALA A 46 -6.21 -4.64 10.52
CA ALA A 46 -4.86 -4.69 9.95
C ALA A 46 -3.79 -4.87 11.04
N LEU A 47 -3.93 -4.23 12.20
CA LEU A 47 -3.04 -4.41 13.35
C LEU A 47 -3.15 -5.83 13.93
N ILE A 48 -4.36 -6.39 14.04
CA ILE A 48 -4.59 -7.78 14.48
C ILE A 48 -3.93 -8.75 13.50
N SER A 49 -4.12 -8.55 12.20
CA SER A 49 -3.46 -9.36 11.17
C SER A 49 -1.93 -9.26 11.23
N LEU A 50 -1.41 -8.08 11.52
CA LEU A 50 0.03 -7.86 11.68
C LEU A 50 0.58 -8.66 12.86
N VAL A 51 -0.03 -8.57 14.05
CA VAL A 51 0.48 -9.24 15.27
C VAL A 51 0.35 -10.75 15.21
N SER A 52 -0.48 -11.27 14.31
CA SER A 52 -0.57 -12.70 14.00
C SER A 52 0.60 -13.22 13.16
N LYS A 53 1.41 -12.33 12.58
CA LYS A 53 2.59 -12.71 11.77
C LYS A 53 3.85 -12.75 12.65
N PRO A 54 4.85 -13.58 12.29
CA PRO A 54 6.15 -13.57 12.95
C PRO A 54 6.72 -12.15 13.01
N GLN A 55 7.27 -11.74 14.16
CA GLN A 55 7.84 -10.41 14.41
C GLN A 55 6.84 -9.23 14.32
N GLY A 56 5.58 -9.44 13.93
CA GLY A 56 4.59 -8.37 13.81
C GLY A 56 4.28 -7.70 15.16
N ALA A 57 4.18 -8.48 16.21
CA ALA A 57 3.98 -7.97 17.57
C ALA A 57 5.13 -7.08 18.06
N ALA A 58 6.38 -7.50 17.84
CA ALA A 58 7.56 -6.69 18.18
C ALA A 58 7.64 -5.40 17.37
N LYS A 59 7.30 -5.47 16.08
CA LYS A 59 7.27 -4.31 15.18
C LYS A 59 6.26 -3.28 15.65
N LEU A 60 5.03 -3.71 15.94
CA LEU A 60 3.98 -2.84 16.47
C LEU A 60 4.38 -2.23 17.80
N TYR A 61 4.88 -3.05 18.74
CA TYR A 61 5.34 -2.61 20.05
C TYR A 61 6.36 -1.47 19.95
N ASN A 62 7.37 -1.62 19.10
CA ASN A 62 8.41 -0.61 18.90
C ASN A 62 7.86 0.72 18.35
N VAL A 63 6.83 0.68 17.52
CA VAL A 63 6.21 1.90 16.98
C VAL A 63 5.32 2.55 18.04
N VAL A 64 4.51 1.76 18.75
CA VAL A 64 3.61 2.24 19.79
C VAL A 64 4.36 2.87 20.96
N MET A 65 5.51 2.32 21.35
CA MET A 65 6.38 2.91 22.39
C MET A 65 6.92 4.29 22.03
N LYS A 66 7.04 4.60 20.73
CA LYS A 66 7.49 5.90 20.23
C LYS A 66 6.37 6.93 20.10
N GLN A 67 5.09 6.51 20.25
CA GLN A 67 3.95 7.43 20.15
C GLN A 67 3.83 8.24 21.44
N GLU A 68 3.55 9.52 21.27
CA GLU A 68 3.29 10.41 22.40
C GLU A 68 1.92 10.08 23.05
N PRO A 69 1.82 10.15 24.38
CA PRO A 69 0.57 9.83 25.09
C PRO A 69 -0.61 10.74 24.78
N ARG A 70 -0.39 11.89 24.14
CA ARG A 70 -1.37 12.95 23.88
C ARG A 70 -1.91 13.00 22.45
N ALA A 71 -1.87 11.88 21.72
CA ALA A 71 -2.33 11.84 20.32
C ALA A 71 -3.76 12.36 20.15
N LEU A 72 -4.66 12.04 21.07
CA LEU A 72 -6.08 12.44 21.06
C LEU A 72 -6.30 13.96 21.07
N SER A 73 -5.61 14.70 21.92
CA SER A 73 -5.72 16.16 21.98
C SER A 73 -5.11 16.84 20.76
N ASN A 74 -4.14 16.19 20.11
CA ASN A 74 -3.44 16.74 18.96
C ASN A 74 -4.28 16.66 17.68
N LEU A 75 -5.16 15.66 17.52
CA LEU A 75 -6.04 15.53 16.35
C LEU A 75 -6.99 16.73 16.23
N ALA A 76 -7.71 17.06 17.30
CA ALA A 76 -8.65 18.19 17.30
C ALA A 76 -7.97 19.53 16.97
N ASN A 77 -6.74 19.72 17.43
CA ASN A 77 -5.97 20.93 17.17
C ASN A 77 -5.32 20.94 15.77
N ALA A 78 -5.00 19.78 15.22
CA ALA A 78 -4.35 19.68 13.90
C ALA A 78 -5.32 19.92 12.73
N ILE A 79 -6.62 19.64 12.91
CA ILE A 79 -7.61 19.76 11.82
C ILE A 79 -7.91 21.21 11.49
N GLY A 80 -7.66 21.60 10.23
CA GLY A 80 -7.94 22.96 9.74
C GLY A 80 -6.86 23.98 10.05
N GLU A 81 -5.73 23.57 10.64
CA GLU A 81 -4.59 24.45 10.95
C GLU A 81 -3.41 24.25 9.99
N THR A 82 -2.46 25.19 10.04
CA THR A 82 -1.26 25.17 9.18
C THR A 82 -0.43 23.89 9.31
N GLY A 83 -0.58 23.14 10.40
CA GLY A 83 0.13 21.87 10.67
C GLY A 83 -0.59 20.60 10.20
N GLN A 84 -1.80 20.71 9.63
CA GLN A 84 -2.62 19.55 9.27
C GLN A 84 -1.89 18.57 8.35
N GLN A 85 -1.25 19.07 7.29
CA GLN A 85 -0.54 18.20 6.35
C GLN A 85 0.62 17.47 7.02
N ALA A 86 1.41 18.15 7.83
CA ALA A 86 2.51 17.53 8.58
C ALA A 86 2.02 16.45 9.56
N PHE A 87 0.82 16.65 10.15
CA PHE A 87 0.18 15.66 11.02
C PHE A 87 -0.25 14.42 10.23
N ILE A 88 -0.90 14.62 9.07
CA ILE A 88 -1.29 13.55 8.14
C ILE A 88 -0.05 12.74 7.71
N ASP A 89 1.01 13.42 7.29
CA ASP A 89 2.23 12.78 6.81
C ASP A 89 2.90 11.94 7.91
N LYS A 90 2.98 12.45 9.14
CA LYS A 90 3.47 11.68 10.30
C LYS A 90 2.64 10.43 10.54
N GLY A 91 1.32 10.53 10.45
CA GLY A 91 0.42 9.38 10.59
C GLY A 91 0.61 8.35 9.48
N ILE A 92 0.76 8.78 8.22
CA ILE A 92 1.04 7.88 7.08
C ILE A 92 2.41 7.21 7.24
N ILE A 93 3.44 7.93 7.69
CA ILE A 93 4.76 7.36 7.98
C ILE A 93 4.65 6.29 9.07
N ALA A 94 3.91 6.56 10.15
CA ALA A 94 3.68 5.60 11.22
C ALA A 94 2.95 4.35 10.71
N LEU A 95 1.88 4.49 9.92
CA LEU A 95 1.17 3.36 9.30
C LEU A 95 2.06 2.56 8.36
N ASN A 96 2.82 3.23 7.50
CA ASN A 96 3.74 2.56 6.58
C ASN A 96 4.83 1.78 7.34
N SER A 97 5.32 2.32 8.45
CA SER A 97 6.32 1.65 9.27
C SER A 97 5.75 0.41 9.99
N VAL A 98 4.46 0.39 10.31
CA VAL A 98 3.78 -0.74 10.96
C VAL A 98 3.27 -1.74 9.94
N LEU A 99 2.37 -1.32 9.05
CA LEU A 99 1.61 -2.18 8.15
C LEU A 99 2.32 -2.44 6.81
N GLY A 100 3.22 -1.53 6.41
CA GLY A 100 3.81 -1.50 5.08
C GLY A 100 2.99 -0.68 4.08
N GLN A 101 3.68 -0.08 3.10
CA GLN A 101 3.08 0.84 2.12
C GLN A 101 1.96 0.18 1.30
N SER A 102 2.15 -1.06 0.85
CA SER A 102 1.15 -1.79 0.06
C SER A 102 -0.17 -1.96 0.81
N THR A 103 -0.12 -2.30 2.10
CA THR A 103 -1.31 -2.45 2.95
C THR A 103 -2.01 -1.10 3.14
N VAL A 104 -1.26 -0.03 3.39
CA VAL A 104 -1.84 1.32 3.57
C VAL A 104 -2.51 1.83 2.28
N LEU A 105 -1.89 1.62 1.11
CA LEU A 105 -2.49 1.96 -0.17
C LEU A 105 -3.78 1.16 -0.43
N ALA A 106 -3.75 -0.13 -0.15
CA ALA A 106 -4.90 -1.00 -0.33
C ALA A 106 -6.06 -0.64 0.63
N LEU A 107 -5.76 -0.28 1.90
CA LEU A 107 -6.73 0.26 2.84
C LEU A 107 -7.36 1.56 2.32
N GLY A 108 -6.52 2.49 1.82
CA GLY A 108 -6.97 3.75 1.25
C GLY A 108 -7.89 3.56 0.04
N GLY A 109 -7.53 2.67 -0.88
CA GLY A 109 -8.34 2.33 -2.05
C GLY A 109 -9.68 1.69 -1.68
N ALA A 110 -9.69 0.72 -0.74
CA ALA A 110 -10.91 0.10 -0.24
C ALA A 110 -11.84 1.14 0.42
N LEU A 111 -11.26 2.03 1.22
CA LEU A 111 -12.00 3.09 1.90
C LEU A 111 -12.59 4.09 0.91
N ALA A 112 -11.83 4.48 -0.13
CA ALA A 112 -12.28 5.35 -1.20
C ALA A 112 -13.49 4.79 -1.94
N GLN A 113 -13.41 3.53 -2.35
CA GLN A 113 -14.48 2.84 -3.06
C GLN A 113 -15.74 2.66 -2.19
N TYR A 114 -15.56 2.38 -0.90
CA TYR A 114 -16.68 2.19 0.01
C TYR A 114 -17.39 3.51 0.35
N SER A 115 -16.63 4.55 0.69
CA SER A 115 -17.18 5.82 1.18
C SER A 115 -17.49 6.84 0.09
N GLY A 116 -16.82 6.73 -1.06
CA GLY A 116 -16.95 7.67 -2.17
C GLY A 116 -16.16 8.98 -1.99
N ILE A 117 -15.21 9.05 -1.03
CA ILE A 117 -14.42 10.28 -0.79
C ILE A 117 -13.16 10.42 -1.66
N GLY A 118 -12.90 9.50 -2.56
CA GLY A 118 -11.68 9.47 -3.38
C GLY A 118 -10.42 9.02 -2.63
N GLU A 119 -9.40 8.58 -3.38
CA GLU A 119 -8.21 7.95 -2.81
C GLU A 119 -7.32 8.91 -2.01
N VAL A 120 -7.18 10.15 -2.49
CA VAL A 120 -6.36 11.17 -1.82
C VAL A 120 -6.90 11.47 -0.42
N HIS A 121 -8.22 11.73 -0.33
CA HIS A 121 -8.85 12.03 0.95
C HIS A 121 -8.93 10.81 1.86
N SER A 122 -9.14 9.61 1.30
CA SER A 122 -9.09 8.36 2.07
C SER A 122 -7.73 8.13 2.71
N LYS A 123 -6.65 8.36 1.95
CA LYS A 123 -5.28 8.28 2.48
C LYS A 123 -5.02 9.33 3.56
N SER A 124 -5.45 10.57 3.32
CA SER A 124 -5.33 11.66 4.30
C SER A 124 -6.11 11.34 5.58
N LEU A 125 -7.31 10.79 5.45
CA LEU A 125 -8.11 10.35 6.60
C LEU A 125 -7.42 9.25 7.39
N LEU A 126 -6.83 8.23 6.72
CA LEU A 126 -6.04 7.21 7.40
C LEU A 126 -4.85 7.84 8.16
N GLY A 127 -4.18 8.82 7.56
CA GLY A 127 -3.10 9.57 8.22
C GLY A 127 -3.56 10.35 9.45
N LEU A 128 -4.75 10.94 9.41
CA LEU A 128 -5.35 11.62 10.57
C LEU A 128 -5.74 10.65 11.69
N LEU A 129 -6.29 9.49 11.34
CA LEU A 129 -6.76 8.49 12.31
C LEU A 129 -5.64 7.62 12.90
N ALA A 130 -4.53 7.51 12.21
CA ALA A 130 -3.43 6.63 12.61
C ALA A 130 -2.85 6.94 14.00
N PRO A 131 -2.50 8.19 14.32
CA PRO A 131 -1.99 8.54 15.65
C PRO A 131 -3.00 8.24 16.76
N GLU A 132 -4.31 8.37 16.44
CA GLU A 132 -5.41 8.09 17.35
C GLU A 132 -5.46 6.61 17.70
N VAL A 133 -5.54 5.76 16.67
CA VAL A 133 -5.59 4.30 16.84
C VAL A 133 -4.33 3.79 17.54
N LEU A 134 -3.15 4.22 17.09
CA LEU A 134 -1.89 3.83 17.70
C LEU A 134 -1.72 4.39 19.12
N GLY A 135 -2.26 5.58 19.37
CA GLY A 135 -2.26 6.23 20.68
C GLY A 135 -3.09 5.48 21.71
N VAL A 136 -4.30 5.02 21.32
CA VAL A 136 -5.15 4.17 22.19
C VAL A 136 -4.46 2.85 22.48
N VAL A 137 -3.91 2.19 21.47
CA VAL A 137 -3.14 0.95 21.64
C VAL A 137 -1.93 1.16 22.56
N GLY A 138 -1.23 2.30 22.41
CA GLY A 138 -0.09 2.64 23.26
C GLY A 138 -0.46 2.99 24.68
N ARG A 139 -1.60 3.63 24.90
CA ARG A 139 -2.11 3.89 26.23
C ARG A 139 -2.41 2.59 26.98
N GLU A 140 -3.18 1.71 26.37
CA GLU A 140 -3.50 0.40 26.94
C GLU A 140 -2.25 -0.45 27.22
N GLN A 141 -1.27 -0.38 26.31
CA GLN A 141 0.01 -1.07 26.51
C GLN A 141 0.72 -0.55 27.77
N ARG A 142 0.77 0.76 27.98
CA ARG A 142 1.44 1.38 29.14
C ARG A 142 0.67 1.14 30.44
N GLU A 143 -0.64 1.36 30.43
CA GLU A 143 -1.52 1.19 31.61
C GLU A 143 -1.47 -0.24 32.16
N LYS A 144 -1.37 -1.23 31.25
CA LYS A 144 -1.33 -2.65 31.62
C LYS A 144 0.09 -3.23 31.69
N GLY A 145 1.12 -2.44 31.42
CA GLY A 145 2.53 -2.87 31.44
C GLY A 145 2.83 -4.02 30.46
N LEU A 146 2.18 -4.02 29.29
CA LEU A 146 2.27 -5.14 28.35
C LEU A 146 3.58 -5.13 27.59
N ASN A 147 4.18 -6.30 27.42
CA ASN A 147 5.23 -6.53 26.44
C ASN A 147 4.63 -6.81 25.05
N ALA A 148 5.48 -7.06 24.05
CA ALA A 148 5.01 -7.32 22.68
C ALA A 148 4.02 -8.49 22.57
N SER A 149 4.23 -9.56 23.31
CA SER A 149 3.32 -10.72 23.35
C SER A 149 1.99 -10.39 24.01
N GLY A 150 2.01 -9.67 25.14
CA GLY A 150 0.82 -9.20 25.83
C GLY A 150 -0.01 -8.25 24.96
N LEU A 151 0.66 -7.35 24.22
CA LEU A 151 0.01 -6.46 23.27
C LEU A 151 -0.65 -7.23 22.12
N ALA A 152 0.01 -8.26 21.60
CA ALA A 152 -0.56 -9.13 20.57
C ALA A 152 -1.80 -9.87 21.08
N SER A 153 -1.75 -10.41 22.29
CA SER A 153 -2.89 -11.08 22.91
C SER A 153 -4.06 -10.12 23.13
N LEU A 154 -3.80 -8.91 23.60
CA LEU A 154 -4.79 -7.86 23.78
C LEU A 154 -5.48 -7.50 22.48
N LEU A 155 -4.71 -7.26 21.41
CA LEU A 155 -5.27 -6.95 20.09
C LEU A 155 -6.07 -8.13 19.53
N THR A 156 -5.58 -9.35 19.65
CA THR A 156 -6.26 -10.54 19.17
C THR A 156 -7.60 -10.75 19.89
N SER A 157 -7.70 -10.41 21.17
CA SER A 157 -8.96 -10.47 21.93
C SER A 157 -10.02 -9.47 21.46
N GLN A 158 -9.62 -8.41 20.71
CA GLN A 158 -10.54 -7.45 20.09
C GLN A 158 -11.13 -7.91 18.75
N LYS A 159 -10.70 -9.07 18.23
CA LYS A 159 -11.08 -9.57 16.91
C LYS A 159 -12.58 -9.54 16.67
N ASP A 160 -13.37 -10.10 17.60
CA ASP A 160 -14.82 -10.19 17.45
C ASP A 160 -15.49 -8.82 17.47
N ASN A 161 -14.99 -7.90 18.30
CA ASN A 161 -15.46 -6.51 18.34
C ASN A 161 -15.18 -5.78 17.02
N VAL A 162 -14.00 -5.98 16.43
CA VAL A 162 -13.60 -5.38 15.16
C VAL A 162 -14.43 -5.93 14.02
N VAL A 163 -14.67 -7.26 13.98
CA VAL A 163 -15.51 -7.90 12.96
C VAL A 163 -16.95 -7.40 13.05
N ALA A 164 -17.51 -7.29 14.27
CA ALA A 164 -18.85 -6.78 14.48
C ALA A 164 -19.03 -5.31 14.09
N ALA A 165 -17.96 -4.52 14.21
CA ALA A 165 -17.96 -3.10 13.88
C ALA A 165 -17.70 -2.82 12.38
N LEU A 166 -17.23 -3.81 11.61
CA LEU A 166 -17.02 -3.62 10.16
C LEU A 166 -18.37 -3.42 9.46
N PRO A 167 -18.53 -2.30 8.71
CA PRO A 167 -19.77 -2.05 7.99
C PRO A 167 -20.09 -3.15 6.97
N SER A 168 -21.36 -3.51 6.85
CA SER A 168 -21.82 -4.47 5.84
C SER A 168 -21.46 -3.97 4.44
N GLY A 169 -20.82 -4.82 3.63
CA GLY A 169 -20.36 -4.48 2.30
C GLY A 169 -18.92 -3.94 2.21
N PHE A 170 -18.31 -3.47 3.32
CA PHE A 170 -16.91 -3.07 3.31
C PHE A 170 -15.97 -4.26 3.09
N SER A 171 -16.33 -5.43 3.60
CA SER A 171 -15.58 -6.69 3.42
C SER A 171 -15.32 -7.06 1.95
N LYS A 172 -16.22 -6.65 1.03
CA LYS A 172 -16.05 -6.87 -0.41
C LYS A 172 -14.81 -6.18 -0.97
N TYR A 173 -14.48 -5.01 -0.43
CA TYR A 173 -13.31 -4.24 -0.84
C TYR A 173 -12.02 -4.68 -0.13
N PHE A 174 -12.18 -5.40 0.98
CA PHE A 174 -11.08 -5.86 1.81
C PHE A 174 -10.58 -7.26 1.47
N GLY A 175 -11.43 -8.10 0.88
CA GLY A 175 -11.12 -9.51 0.57
C GLY A 175 -9.97 -9.70 -0.41
N THR A 176 -9.69 -8.69 -1.22
CA THR A 176 -8.55 -8.66 -2.16
C THR A 176 -7.20 -8.42 -1.49
N ILE A 177 -7.17 -8.02 -0.21
CA ILE A 177 -5.93 -7.54 0.45
C ILE A 177 -5.34 -8.61 1.39
N GLY A 178 -6.03 -9.74 1.63
CA GLY A 178 -5.56 -10.79 2.55
C GLY A 178 -5.35 -10.35 4.01
N VAL A 179 -5.74 -9.11 4.34
CA VAL A 179 -5.57 -8.54 5.68
C VAL A 179 -6.60 -9.09 6.66
N LEU A 180 -7.76 -9.51 6.15
CA LEU A 180 -8.85 -10.04 6.97
C LEU A 180 -9.00 -11.57 6.88
N ASP A 181 -8.24 -12.28 6.07
CA ASP A 181 -8.37 -13.74 5.97
C ASP A 181 -8.19 -14.41 7.34
N ASN A 182 -7.37 -13.84 8.21
CA ASN A 182 -7.21 -14.27 9.58
C ASN A 182 -8.26 -13.67 10.56
N VAL A 183 -9.03 -12.66 10.12
CA VAL A 183 -10.02 -11.98 10.96
C VAL A 183 -11.44 -12.50 10.64
N THR A 184 -11.75 -12.80 9.38
CA THR A 184 -13.10 -13.19 8.93
C THR A 184 -13.35 -14.70 8.86
N THR A 185 -12.36 -15.55 9.08
CA THR A 185 -12.53 -17.02 9.07
C THR A 185 -13.27 -17.59 10.30
N ALA A 186 -13.89 -16.74 11.13
CA ALA A 186 -14.74 -17.20 12.23
C ALA A 186 -16.22 -17.13 11.81
N LYS A 187 -16.75 -18.30 11.46
CA LYS A 187 -18.18 -18.64 11.37
C LYS A 187 -18.86 -18.51 10.02
N LYS A 188 -18.48 -19.41 9.10
CA LYS A 188 -19.51 -20.00 8.25
C LYS A 188 -20.45 -20.81 9.16
N PRO A 189 -21.77 -20.53 9.25
CA PRO A 189 -22.65 -21.41 9.98
C PRO A 189 -22.60 -22.77 9.29
N VAL A 190 -22.12 -23.79 10.02
CA VAL A 190 -22.27 -25.18 9.62
C VAL A 190 -23.75 -25.47 9.73
N SER A 191 -24.45 -25.46 8.62
CA SER A 191 -25.78 -26.01 8.51
C SER A 191 -25.64 -27.53 8.64
N PRO A 192 -26.28 -28.17 9.61
CA PRO A 192 -26.27 -29.64 9.73
C PRO A 192 -27.33 -30.20 8.80
N ARG A 193 -26.97 -30.40 7.53
CA ARG A 193 -27.66 -31.26 6.54
C ARG A 193 -26.74 -31.33 5.30
N ASP A 194 -26.08 -32.41 5.12
CA ASP A 194 -26.35 -33.55 4.27
C ASP A 194 -25.12 -34.49 4.32
N VAL A 195 -25.36 -35.60 5.00
CA VAL A 195 -24.61 -36.84 4.79
C VAL A 195 -25.25 -37.48 3.55
N SER A 196 -24.42 -37.88 2.62
CA SER A 196 -24.71 -38.70 1.42
C SER A 196 -25.06 -37.88 0.15
N GLU A 197 -24.05 -37.75 -0.68
CA GLU A 197 -24.06 -38.33 -2.05
C GLU A 197 -22.70 -38.09 -2.69
N GLY A 198 -22.13 -39.19 -3.17
CA GLY A 198 -20.81 -39.21 -3.78
C GLY A 198 -20.73 -38.36 -5.04
N TYR A 199 -19.84 -37.37 -5.03
CA TYR A 199 -19.40 -36.72 -6.24
C TYR A 199 -18.12 -37.33 -6.74
N PRO A 200 -18.00 -37.65 -8.03
CA PRO A 200 -16.75 -38.09 -8.62
C PRO A 200 -15.73 -36.96 -8.48
N THR A 201 -14.60 -37.26 -7.84
CA THR A 201 -13.43 -36.39 -7.77
C THR A 201 -12.95 -36.11 -9.18
N ARG A 202 -13.34 -34.94 -9.75
CA ARG A 202 -12.64 -34.36 -10.89
C ARG A 202 -11.33 -33.81 -10.33
N GLU A 203 -10.24 -34.48 -10.62
CA GLU A 203 -8.90 -33.92 -10.41
C GLU A 203 -8.81 -32.58 -11.16
N PRO A 204 -8.32 -31.50 -10.52
CA PRO A 204 -8.09 -30.26 -11.25
C PRO A 204 -7.07 -30.51 -12.37
N PRO A 205 -7.26 -29.92 -13.57
CA PRO A 205 -6.31 -30.10 -14.65
C PRO A 205 -4.92 -29.67 -14.19
N SER A 206 -3.96 -30.59 -14.30
CA SER A 206 -2.56 -30.34 -13.96
C SER A 206 -2.07 -29.13 -14.76
N VAL A 207 -1.76 -28.02 -14.08
CA VAL A 207 -1.20 -26.79 -14.70
C VAL A 207 0.28 -26.91 -15.02
N TRP A 208 0.90 -28.04 -14.65
CA TRP A 208 2.33 -28.31 -14.84
C TRP A 208 2.79 -28.29 -16.30
N PRO A 209 2.05 -28.85 -17.28
CA PRO A 209 2.49 -28.75 -18.68
C PRO A 209 2.53 -27.32 -19.22
N TRP A 210 1.65 -26.43 -18.73
CA TRP A 210 1.64 -25.01 -19.11
C TRP A 210 2.82 -24.23 -18.51
N LEU A 211 3.22 -24.56 -17.29
CA LEU A 211 4.38 -23.95 -16.63
C LEU A 211 5.69 -24.36 -17.31
N LEU A 212 5.82 -25.60 -17.75
CA LEU A 212 6.97 -26.07 -18.51
C LEU A 212 7.04 -25.42 -19.90
N GLY A 213 5.90 -25.21 -20.56
CA GLY A 213 5.82 -24.49 -21.83
C GLY A 213 6.22 -23.02 -21.70
N ALA A 214 5.75 -22.34 -20.65
CA ALA A 214 6.11 -20.96 -20.37
C ALA A 214 7.60 -20.80 -20.03
N LEU A 215 8.17 -21.74 -19.28
CA LEU A 215 9.60 -21.77 -18.97
C LEU A 215 10.46 -21.98 -20.22
N ALA A 216 10.06 -22.88 -21.12
CA ALA A 216 10.79 -23.14 -22.38
C ALA A 216 10.77 -21.90 -23.29
N LEU A 217 9.64 -21.19 -23.40
CA LEU A 217 9.54 -19.93 -24.14
C LEU A 217 10.40 -18.83 -23.53
N PHE A 218 10.46 -18.74 -22.21
CA PHE A 218 11.29 -17.76 -21.50
C PHE A 218 12.79 -18.02 -21.76
N ILE A 219 13.23 -19.28 -21.73
CA ILE A 219 14.62 -19.66 -22.02
C ILE A 219 14.95 -19.36 -23.49
N ALA A 220 14.04 -19.65 -24.43
CA ALA A 220 14.22 -19.34 -25.84
C ALA A 220 14.33 -17.84 -26.11
N ALA A 221 13.48 -17.03 -25.47
CA ALA A 221 13.51 -15.56 -25.58
C ALA A 221 14.79 -14.97 -24.99
N MET A 222 15.25 -15.50 -23.85
CA MET A 222 16.50 -15.08 -23.21
C MET A 222 17.74 -15.48 -24.02
N GLY A 223 17.70 -16.69 -24.61
CA GLY A 223 18.73 -17.15 -25.52
C GLY A 223 18.82 -16.29 -26.80
N TRP A 224 17.66 -15.94 -27.38
CA TRP A 224 17.60 -15.04 -28.54
C TRP A 224 18.15 -13.64 -28.21
N HIS A 225 17.79 -13.09 -27.06
CA HIS A 225 18.30 -11.79 -26.62
C HIS A 225 19.83 -11.82 -26.45
N PHE A 226 20.35 -12.88 -25.85
CA PHE A 226 21.80 -13.02 -25.64
C PHE A 226 22.59 -13.26 -26.94
N LEU A 227 22.00 -13.96 -27.95
CA LEU A 227 22.61 -14.13 -29.27
C LEU A 227 22.53 -12.85 -30.10
N SER A 228 21.44 -12.08 -30.02
CA SER A 228 21.27 -10.83 -30.79
C SER A 228 22.25 -9.75 -30.34
N GLU A 229 22.60 -9.68 -29.06
CA GLU A 229 23.63 -8.74 -28.58
C GLU A 229 25.04 -9.10 -29.07
N ARG A 230 25.32 -10.36 -29.36
CA ARG A 230 26.63 -10.77 -29.92
C ARG A 230 26.77 -10.38 -31.40
N HIS A 231 25.69 -10.32 -32.16
CA HIS A 231 25.72 -9.95 -33.58
C HIS A 231 25.78 -8.43 -33.79
N GLY A 232 25.28 -7.64 -32.84
CA GLY A 232 25.35 -6.15 -32.91
C GLY A 232 26.75 -5.58 -32.72
N ARG A 233 27.63 -6.28 -32.00
CA ARG A 233 29.01 -5.77 -31.72
C ARG A 233 30.00 -5.98 -32.85
N VAL A 234 29.71 -6.85 -33.81
CA VAL A 234 30.64 -7.08 -34.95
C VAL A 234 30.43 -6.04 -36.04
N ALA A 235 29.23 -5.50 -36.19
CA ALA A 235 28.95 -4.47 -37.21
C ALA A 235 29.49 -3.09 -36.84
N GLU A 236 29.56 -2.76 -35.57
CA GLU A 236 29.97 -1.42 -35.11
C GLU A 236 31.48 -1.23 -35.08
N THR A 237 32.26 -2.33 -35.05
CA THR A 237 33.74 -2.26 -35.00
C THR A 237 34.42 -2.23 -36.38
N VAL A 238 33.69 -2.62 -37.43
CA VAL A 238 34.29 -2.75 -38.78
C VAL A 238 33.96 -1.53 -39.67
N LEU A 239 32.81 -0.91 -39.51
CA LEU A 239 32.37 0.21 -40.34
C LEU A 239 33.22 1.49 -40.21
N PRO A 240 33.66 1.95 -39.04
CA PRO A 240 34.46 3.18 -38.95
C PRO A 240 35.88 3.00 -39.47
N LYS A 241 36.38 1.75 -39.57
CA LYS A 241 37.75 1.47 -40.02
C LYS A 241 37.87 1.42 -41.55
N LEU A 242 36.76 1.19 -42.27
CA LEU A 242 36.73 1.17 -43.73
C LEU A 242 36.49 2.54 -44.37
N GLU A 243 35.86 3.46 -43.67
CA GLU A 243 35.59 4.81 -44.20
C GLU A 243 36.78 5.77 -44.07
N ALA A 244 37.69 5.57 -43.13
CA ALA A 244 38.82 6.46 -42.88
C ALA A 244 39.78 6.63 -44.05
N PRO A 245 40.14 5.62 -44.86
CA PRO A 245 41.05 5.80 -45.98
C PRO A 245 40.42 6.40 -47.23
N TYR A 246 39.11 6.44 -47.33
CA TYR A 246 38.39 6.89 -48.54
C TYR A 246 37.68 8.25 -48.39
N ALA A 247 37.68 8.85 -47.21
CA ALA A 247 37.03 10.12 -46.93
C ALA A 247 37.55 11.27 -47.84
N GLY A 248 38.84 11.29 -48.09
CA GLY A 248 39.45 12.27 -48.97
C GLY A 248 39.10 12.08 -50.46
N PHE A 249 38.90 10.85 -50.90
CA PHE A 249 38.52 10.50 -52.25
C PHE A 249 37.06 10.87 -52.57
N LEU A 250 36.17 10.63 -51.65
CA LEU A 250 34.75 10.97 -51.76
C LEU A 250 34.50 12.48 -51.73
N ALA A 251 35.29 13.24 -50.94
CA ALA A 251 35.27 14.71 -50.93
C ALA A 251 35.67 15.29 -52.27
N LYS A 252 36.66 14.70 -52.94
CA LYS A 252 37.14 15.14 -54.27
C LYS A 252 36.14 14.84 -55.39
N LEU A 253 35.36 13.77 -55.29
CA LEU A 253 34.29 13.41 -56.23
C LEU A 253 33.06 14.32 -56.13
N ARG A 254 32.77 14.90 -54.95
CA ARG A 254 31.63 15.79 -54.72
C ARG A 254 31.91 17.26 -55.04
N GLY A 255 33.11 17.62 -55.48
CA GLY A 255 33.44 18.99 -55.92
C GLY A 255 33.41 20.05 -54.81
N VAL A 256 33.38 19.64 -53.53
CA VAL A 256 33.33 20.56 -52.40
C VAL A 256 34.76 20.95 -52.02
N LYS A 257 35.16 22.20 -52.28
CA LYS A 257 36.43 22.73 -51.81
C LYS A 257 36.45 22.85 -50.30
N ALA A 258 37.49 22.33 -49.68
CA ALA A 258 37.69 22.23 -48.22
C ALA A 258 37.81 23.57 -47.46
N GLY A 259 37.37 24.69 -48.05
CA GLY A 259 37.54 26.04 -47.48
C GLY A 259 36.28 26.66 -46.87
N ASP A 260 35.10 26.05 -47.06
CA ASP A 260 33.85 26.79 -46.77
C ASP A 260 33.08 26.33 -45.49
N VAL A 261 33.60 25.39 -44.74
CA VAL A 261 32.89 24.84 -43.54
C VAL A 261 33.26 25.57 -42.24
N THR A 262 34.30 26.41 -42.25
CA THR A 262 34.81 27.08 -41.05
C THR A 262 34.27 28.50 -40.81
N SER A 263 33.57 29.11 -41.80
CA SER A 263 33.09 30.49 -41.65
C SER A 263 31.65 30.64 -41.16
N GLU A 264 30.86 29.59 -41.17
CA GLU A 264 29.42 29.66 -40.80
C GLU A 264 29.15 29.39 -39.31
N ASN A 265 30.09 28.77 -38.61
CA ASN A 265 29.90 28.45 -37.18
C ASN A 265 30.29 29.62 -36.24
N SER A 266 30.98 30.66 -36.76
CA SER A 266 31.36 31.86 -35.97
C SER A 266 30.27 32.94 -35.93
N ARG A 267 29.21 32.84 -36.75
CA ARG A 267 28.11 33.83 -36.79
C ARG A 267 26.90 33.51 -35.96
N ARG A 268 26.84 32.34 -35.34
CA ARG A 268 25.71 31.96 -34.44
C ARG A 268 26.00 32.11 -32.94
N GLN A 269 27.16 32.65 -32.58
CA GLN A 269 27.52 32.87 -31.16
C GLN A 269 27.86 34.36 -30.87
N ARG A 270 27.11 35.28 -31.48
CA ARG A 270 27.08 36.66 -31.00
C ARG A 270 25.64 37.17 -30.93
#